data_45efd0ec84825a76fdc6bb9ed8300604
#
_entry.id   45efd0ec84825a76fdc6bb9ed8300604
#
_cell.length_a   1.000
_cell.length_b   1.000
_cell.length_c   1.000
_cell.angle_alpha   90.00
_cell.angle_beta   90.00
_cell.angle_gamma   90.00
#
_symmetry.space_group_name_H-M   'P 1'
#
loop_
_entity.id
_entity.type
_entity.pdbx_description
1 polymer ?
#
loop_
_entity_poly.entity_id
_entity_poly.type
_entity_poly.pdbx_seq_one_letter_code
_entity_poly.pdbx_strand_id
1 'polypeptide(L)'
;MTRGVVFAEARSKPAVEELVLDPPGPKEVVVRIEACGLCHTDVHVIETDGWGMDFPILLGHEGAGVVEDVGSEVTSVAPGDRVVVAWRAPCGKCPQCKRGDPRRCSSALRAKRRVHRADGTLLTSVLRCGTLADHAIVHEACAVKIPTELPVEQACLLACGFSTGAGAALWATPVHEGATVAVIGCGGVGLAVVQGAKLAGAERIVAVDVAPEKLDVARALGATDVVDASDADPIAQVLELTKGVDYAFSAIGAAAGLDQAVRMCGYGGTATLVGVPSAGTTLGVDLYRSIFEPKVGIAVTHGGDTIPQDDVPFLAQAALEGRIDLARFVTRTISLDEAPDALETVGRDGIRTVVKL
;
A
#
# COMPACT_ATOMS: atom_id res chain seq x y z
N MET A 1 3.75 -27.69 -8.23
CA MET A 1 4.87 -27.18 -7.41
C MET A 1 5.00 -25.70 -7.69
N THR A 2 5.26 -24.89 -6.68
CA THR A 2 5.47 -23.46 -6.78
C THR A 2 6.65 -23.08 -5.88
N ARG A 3 7.36 -22.00 -6.16
CA ARG A 3 8.41 -21.48 -5.27
C ARG A 3 7.88 -20.21 -4.60
N GLY A 4 8.35 -19.92 -3.40
CA GLY A 4 7.99 -18.70 -2.72
C GLY A 4 8.93 -18.33 -1.57
N VAL A 5 8.92 -17.06 -1.18
CA VAL A 5 9.75 -16.55 -0.08
C VAL A 5 9.05 -16.83 1.24
N VAL A 6 9.63 -17.71 2.05
CA VAL A 6 9.07 -18.18 3.32
C VAL A 6 9.89 -17.63 4.50
N PHE A 7 9.19 -17.05 5.47
CA PHE A 7 9.71 -16.74 6.80
C PHE A 7 9.32 -17.89 7.73
N ALA A 8 10.25 -18.82 7.93
CA ALA A 8 9.98 -20.14 8.48
C ALA A 8 9.68 -20.13 9.99
N GLU A 9 10.37 -19.28 10.74
CA GLU A 9 10.27 -19.16 12.19
C GLU A 9 10.77 -17.78 12.65
N ALA A 10 10.42 -17.38 13.86
CA ALA A 10 10.88 -16.13 14.46
C ALA A 10 12.41 -15.99 14.41
N ARG A 11 12.90 -14.81 14.08
CA ARG A 11 14.35 -14.48 14.01
C ARG A 11 15.14 -15.25 12.93
N SER A 12 14.48 -16.04 12.09
CA SER A 12 15.15 -16.62 10.91
C SER A 12 15.27 -15.59 9.79
N LYS A 13 16.13 -15.86 8.81
CA LYS A 13 16.14 -15.12 7.56
C LYS A 13 15.11 -15.76 6.61
N PRO A 14 14.27 -14.98 5.90
CA PRO A 14 13.43 -15.53 4.85
C PRO A 14 14.26 -16.25 3.77
N ALA A 15 13.69 -17.30 3.20
CA ALA A 15 14.34 -18.08 2.15
C ALA A 15 13.33 -18.49 1.07
N VAL A 16 13.81 -18.73 -0.14
CA VAL A 16 12.98 -19.32 -1.21
C VAL A 16 12.84 -20.82 -0.95
N GLU A 17 11.60 -21.30 -0.89
CA GLU A 17 11.26 -22.72 -0.69
C GLU A 17 10.40 -23.25 -1.85
N GLU A 18 10.51 -24.55 -2.10
CA GLU A 18 9.55 -25.29 -2.95
C GLU A 18 8.30 -25.61 -2.14
N LEU A 19 7.14 -25.30 -2.71
CA LEU A 19 5.83 -25.39 -2.05
C LEU A 19 4.84 -26.17 -2.93
N VAL A 20 3.80 -26.66 -2.30
CA VAL A 20 2.68 -27.32 -2.94
C VAL A 20 1.44 -26.41 -2.82
N LEU A 21 0.70 -26.31 -3.91
CA LEU A 21 -0.53 -25.55 -4.01
C LEU A 21 -1.70 -26.54 -4.11
N ASP A 22 -2.68 -26.42 -3.20
CA ASP A 22 -3.93 -27.15 -3.34
C ASP A 22 -4.78 -26.55 -4.49
N PRO A 23 -5.73 -27.33 -5.07
CA PRO A 23 -6.71 -26.76 -6.00
C PRO A 23 -7.52 -25.62 -5.37
N PRO A 24 -7.97 -24.63 -6.18
CA PRO A 24 -8.76 -23.53 -5.67
C PRO A 24 -10.12 -24.02 -5.14
N GLY A 25 -10.59 -23.41 -4.04
CA GLY A 25 -11.94 -23.60 -3.55
C GLY A 25 -12.98 -22.91 -4.45
N PRO A 26 -14.29 -23.11 -4.20
CA PRO A 26 -15.36 -22.68 -5.10
C PRO A 26 -15.28 -21.20 -5.53
N LYS A 27 -14.87 -20.28 -4.64
CA LYS A 27 -14.74 -18.83 -4.89
C LYS A 27 -13.29 -18.34 -4.86
N GLU A 28 -12.35 -19.22 -5.14
CA GLU A 28 -10.93 -18.91 -5.12
C GLU A 28 -10.35 -18.97 -6.53
N VAL A 29 -9.26 -18.24 -6.73
CA VAL A 29 -8.58 -18.05 -8.00
C VAL A 29 -7.10 -18.34 -7.80
N VAL A 30 -6.52 -19.14 -8.67
CA VAL A 30 -5.07 -19.30 -8.79
C VAL A 30 -4.55 -18.23 -9.75
N VAL A 31 -3.62 -17.44 -9.27
CA VAL A 31 -2.93 -16.43 -10.07
C VAL A 31 -1.48 -16.83 -10.21
N ARG A 32 -1.01 -17.01 -11.43
CA ARG A 32 0.42 -17.08 -11.75
C ARG A 32 0.96 -15.65 -11.67
N ILE A 33 1.80 -15.40 -10.69
CA ILE A 33 2.37 -14.10 -10.43
C ILE A 33 3.48 -13.83 -11.45
N GLU A 34 3.49 -12.66 -12.04
CA GLU A 34 4.51 -12.19 -12.98
C GLU A 34 5.38 -11.09 -12.38
N ALA A 35 4.82 -10.32 -11.42
CA ALA A 35 5.56 -9.30 -10.68
C ALA A 35 4.99 -9.12 -9.27
N CYS A 36 5.87 -8.85 -8.30
CA CYS A 36 5.50 -8.54 -6.93
C CYS A 36 6.37 -7.41 -6.37
N GLY A 37 5.77 -6.32 -5.89
CA GLY A 37 6.45 -5.25 -5.18
C GLY A 37 6.93 -5.71 -3.79
N LEU A 38 8.14 -5.29 -3.37
CA LEU A 38 8.58 -5.41 -1.99
C LEU A 38 8.02 -4.25 -1.16
N CYS A 39 7.34 -4.58 -0.09
CA CYS A 39 6.68 -3.62 0.78
C CYS A 39 7.25 -3.64 2.20
N HIS A 40 7.24 -2.47 2.85
CA HIS A 40 7.66 -2.36 4.25
C HIS A 40 6.77 -3.19 5.21
N THR A 41 5.57 -3.56 4.79
CA THR A 41 4.71 -4.48 5.54
C THR A 41 5.32 -5.88 5.66
N ASP A 42 6.01 -6.40 4.61
CA ASP A 42 6.71 -7.68 4.70
C ASP A 42 7.91 -7.59 5.65
N VAL A 43 8.64 -6.46 5.62
CA VAL A 43 9.72 -6.16 6.59
C VAL A 43 9.16 -6.10 8.01
N HIS A 44 8.01 -5.45 8.20
CA HIS A 44 7.36 -5.36 9.51
C HIS A 44 6.94 -6.74 10.06
N VAL A 45 6.49 -7.65 9.20
CA VAL A 45 6.22 -9.05 9.57
C VAL A 45 7.50 -9.74 10.09
N ILE A 46 8.63 -9.51 9.45
CA ILE A 46 9.93 -10.08 9.85
C ILE A 46 10.40 -9.47 11.16
N GLU A 47 10.41 -8.14 11.28
CA GLU A 47 10.90 -7.40 12.44
C GLU A 47 10.06 -7.63 13.72
N THR A 48 8.78 -7.98 13.56
CA THR A 48 7.85 -8.25 14.68
C THR A 48 7.64 -9.75 14.92
N ASP A 49 8.56 -10.59 14.48
CA ASP A 49 8.49 -12.05 14.64
C ASP A 49 7.11 -12.62 14.22
N GLY A 50 6.68 -12.28 13.00
CA GLY A 50 5.46 -12.81 12.40
C GLY A 50 4.21 -11.96 12.55
N TRP A 51 4.28 -10.80 13.20
CA TRP A 51 3.13 -9.88 13.37
C TRP A 51 1.86 -10.58 13.88
N GLY A 52 2.05 -11.54 14.82
CA GLY A 52 0.97 -12.35 15.41
C GLY A 52 0.37 -13.43 14.47
N MET A 53 1.02 -13.73 13.34
CA MET A 53 0.64 -14.82 12.44
C MET A 53 1.31 -16.14 12.84
N ASP A 54 0.65 -17.26 12.49
CA ASP A 54 1.23 -18.61 12.68
C ASP A 54 2.34 -18.86 11.64
N PHE A 55 3.46 -19.38 12.07
CA PHE A 55 4.54 -19.86 11.21
C PHE A 55 4.24 -21.24 10.60
N PRO A 56 4.83 -21.57 9.43
CA PRO A 56 5.63 -20.72 8.57
C PRO A 56 4.78 -19.70 7.79
N ILE A 57 5.39 -18.57 7.38
CA ILE A 57 4.71 -17.45 6.74
C ILE A 57 5.22 -17.27 5.31
N LEU A 58 4.32 -17.31 4.32
CA LEU A 58 4.60 -16.96 2.92
C LEU A 58 4.44 -15.45 2.75
N LEU A 59 5.53 -14.78 2.35
CA LEU A 59 5.59 -13.33 2.22
C LEU A 59 4.95 -12.81 0.91
N GLY A 60 4.79 -11.49 0.82
CA GLY A 60 4.30 -10.79 -0.35
C GLY A 60 2.79 -10.54 -0.37
N HIS A 61 2.44 -9.33 -0.82
CA HIS A 61 1.04 -8.89 -0.96
C HIS A 61 0.86 -7.79 -2.03
N GLU A 62 1.90 -7.48 -2.81
CA GLU A 62 1.84 -6.52 -3.93
C GLU A 62 1.99 -7.26 -5.27
N GLY A 63 1.16 -8.27 -5.54
CA GLY A 63 1.26 -9.11 -6.73
C GLY A 63 0.40 -8.67 -7.89
N ALA A 64 0.89 -8.90 -9.12
CA ALA A 64 0.13 -8.87 -10.35
C ALA A 64 0.55 -10.04 -11.25
N GLY A 65 -0.38 -10.54 -12.07
CA GLY A 65 -0.10 -11.68 -12.93
C GLY A 65 -1.33 -12.09 -13.75
N VAL A 66 -1.40 -13.36 -14.10
CA VAL A 66 -2.44 -13.93 -14.95
C VAL A 66 -3.21 -15.01 -14.20
N VAL A 67 -4.52 -14.99 -14.28
CA VAL A 67 -5.38 -16.05 -13.77
C VAL A 67 -5.07 -17.35 -14.50
N GLU A 68 -4.75 -18.41 -13.76
CA GLU A 68 -4.42 -19.71 -14.32
C GLU A 68 -5.55 -20.73 -14.12
N ASP A 69 -6.18 -20.72 -12.93
CA ASP A 69 -7.27 -21.62 -12.61
C ASP A 69 -8.31 -20.92 -11.72
N VAL A 70 -9.55 -21.38 -11.77
CA VAL A 70 -10.68 -20.78 -11.04
C VAL A 70 -11.56 -21.84 -10.39
N GLY A 71 -12.05 -21.55 -9.19
CA GLY A 71 -13.05 -22.39 -8.54
C GLY A 71 -14.42 -22.35 -9.21
N SER A 72 -15.24 -23.37 -8.94
CA SER A 72 -16.51 -23.62 -9.64
C SER A 72 -17.60 -22.54 -9.50
N GLU A 73 -17.46 -21.63 -8.53
CA GLU A 73 -18.40 -20.52 -8.30
C GLU A 73 -17.81 -19.15 -8.65
N VAL A 74 -16.60 -19.11 -9.24
CA VAL A 74 -15.96 -17.85 -9.69
C VAL A 74 -16.69 -17.34 -10.92
N THR A 75 -17.03 -16.06 -10.92
CA THR A 75 -17.74 -15.39 -12.02
C THR A 75 -17.10 -14.07 -12.45
N SER A 76 -16.19 -13.52 -11.65
CA SER A 76 -15.62 -12.19 -11.87
C SER A 76 -14.41 -12.19 -12.82
N VAL A 77 -13.70 -13.32 -12.90
CA VAL A 77 -12.49 -13.50 -13.72
C VAL A 77 -12.47 -14.88 -14.36
N ALA A 78 -11.66 -15.05 -15.41
CA ALA A 78 -11.45 -16.31 -16.11
C ALA A 78 -9.96 -16.57 -16.36
N PRO A 79 -9.53 -17.82 -16.60
CA PRO A 79 -8.17 -18.13 -17.04
C PRO A 79 -7.73 -17.26 -18.23
N GLY A 80 -6.52 -16.70 -18.15
CA GLY A 80 -5.99 -15.76 -19.12
C GLY A 80 -6.21 -14.28 -18.79
N ASP A 81 -7.10 -13.94 -17.85
CA ASP A 81 -7.29 -12.55 -17.42
C ASP A 81 -6.05 -12.04 -16.65
N ARG A 82 -5.59 -10.83 -17.00
CA ARG A 82 -4.56 -10.14 -16.23
C ARG A 82 -5.19 -9.46 -15.01
N VAL A 83 -4.58 -9.70 -13.84
CA VAL A 83 -5.13 -9.21 -12.56
C VAL A 83 -4.04 -8.62 -11.65
N VAL A 84 -4.48 -7.68 -10.81
CA VAL A 84 -3.80 -7.27 -9.58
C VAL A 84 -4.39 -8.03 -8.41
N VAL A 85 -3.55 -8.51 -7.50
CA VAL A 85 -3.96 -9.20 -6.27
C VAL A 85 -4.12 -8.19 -5.15
N ALA A 86 -5.35 -7.79 -4.87
CA ALA A 86 -5.66 -6.92 -3.73
C ALA A 86 -5.69 -7.71 -2.42
N TRP A 87 -5.10 -7.16 -1.35
CA TRP A 87 -5.02 -7.83 -0.05
C TRP A 87 -6.31 -7.80 0.77
N ARG A 88 -7.30 -7.00 0.37
CA ARG A 88 -8.64 -6.96 0.98
C ARG A 88 -9.70 -6.64 -0.06
N ALA A 89 -10.89 -7.20 0.13
CA ALA A 89 -12.10 -6.82 -0.59
C ALA A 89 -13.27 -6.74 0.39
N PRO A 90 -14.22 -5.81 0.22
CA PRO A 90 -15.38 -5.67 1.10
C PRO A 90 -16.21 -6.94 1.17
N CYS A 91 -16.65 -7.34 2.38
CA CYS A 91 -17.37 -8.59 2.58
C CYS A 91 -18.87 -8.52 2.22
N GLY A 92 -19.43 -7.35 1.99
CA GLY A 92 -20.86 -7.11 1.69
C GLY A 92 -21.83 -7.34 2.85
N LYS A 93 -21.41 -7.91 3.99
CA LYS A 93 -22.30 -8.38 5.06
C LYS A 93 -22.03 -7.83 6.47
N CYS A 94 -20.90 -7.19 6.72
CA CYS A 94 -20.64 -6.55 8.01
C CYS A 94 -21.52 -5.29 8.20
N PRO A 95 -21.63 -4.75 9.42
CA PRO A 95 -22.45 -3.57 9.68
C PRO A 95 -22.11 -2.36 8.79
N GLN A 96 -20.84 -2.15 8.50
CA GLN A 96 -20.38 -1.05 7.63
C GLN A 96 -20.85 -1.24 6.19
N CYS A 97 -20.64 -2.42 5.61
CA CYS A 97 -21.10 -2.74 4.26
C CYS A 97 -22.64 -2.61 4.13
N LYS A 98 -23.38 -3.09 5.14
CA LYS A 98 -24.86 -3.00 5.15
C LYS A 98 -25.38 -1.56 5.24
N ARG A 99 -24.58 -0.62 5.79
CA ARG A 99 -24.92 0.80 5.81
C ARG A 99 -24.50 1.56 4.54
N GLY A 100 -23.96 0.87 3.55
CA GLY A 100 -23.48 1.48 2.31
C GLY A 100 -22.06 2.07 2.41
N ASP A 101 -21.28 1.71 3.42
CA ASP A 101 -19.90 2.13 3.61
C ASP A 101 -18.91 0.94 3.50
N PRO A 102 -18.74 0.35 2.30
CA PRO A 102 -17.84 -0.77 2.10
C PRO A 102 -16.35 -0.41 2.27
N ARG A 103 -15.97 0.86 2.13
CA ARG A 103 -14.58 1.32 2.36
C ARG A 103 -14.12 1.05 3.78
N ARG A 104 -15.02 1.11 4.76
CA ARG A 104 -14.78 0.79 6.18
C ARG A 104 -15.16 -0.63 6.55
N CYS A 105 -15.13 -1.57 5.60
CA CYS A 105 -15.42 -2.98 5.88
C CYS A 105 -14.51 -3.55 6.99
N SER A 106 -15.12 -4.13 8.03
CA SER A 106 -14.38 -4.70 9.17
C SER A 106 -14.01 -6.19 9.00
N SER A 107 -14.45 -6.84 7.93
CA SER A 107 -14.41 -8.31 7.79
C SER A 107 -13.96 -8.81 6.41
N ALA A 108 -13.09 -8.14 5.73
CA ALA A 108 -12.65 -8.42 4.36
C ALA A 108 -12.76 -9.91 3.91
N LEU A 109 -13.11 -10.13 2.64
CA LEU A 109 -13.12 -11.47 2.02
C LEU A 109 -11.70 -12.02 1.94
N ARG A 110 -11.55 -13.34 2.13
CA ARG A 110 -10.24 -14.01 2.19
C ARG A 110 -10.35 -15.43 1.66
N ALA A 111 -9.28 -15.88 0.99
CA ALA A 111 -9.09 -17.29 0.67
C ALA A 111 -8.76 -18.12 1.92
N LYS A 112 -8.95 -19.43 1.84
CA LYS A 112 -8.43 -20.37 2.83
C LYS A 112 -6.93 -20.55 2.66
N ARG A 113 -6.25 -21.10 3.69
CA ARG A 113 -4.85 -21.53 3.56
C ARG A 113 -4.79 -22.75 2.64
N ARG A 114 -4.05 -22.67 1.54
CA ARG A 114 -3.94 -23.71 0.51
C ARG A 114 -2.52 -23.91 0.02
N VAL A 115 -1.57 -23.24 0.63
CA VAL A 115 -0.15 -23.42 0.34
C VAL A 115 0.48 -24.19 1.49
N HIS A 116 1.23 -25.24 1.17
CA HIS A 116 1.87 -26.08 2.18
C HIS A 116 3.23 -26.60 1.70
N ARG A 117 4.08 -27.03 2.61
CA ARG A 117 5.31 -27.77 2.32
C ARG A 117 4.97 -29.20 1.89
N ALA A 118 5.94 -29.91 1.32
CA ALA A 118 5.77 -31.31 0.89
C ALA A 118 5.38 -32.26 2.04
N ASP A 119 5.69 -31.92 3.28
CA ASP A 119 5.33 -32.68 4.49
C ASP A 119 3.88 -32.40 4.98
N GLY A 120 3.14 -31.53 4.29
CA GLY A 120 1.77 -31.13 4.63
C GLY A 120 1.69 -29.94 5.60
N THR A 121 2.81 -29.32 6.00
CA THR A 121 2.79 -28.13 6.87
C THR A 121 2.18 -26.93 6.13
N LEU A 122 1.01 -26.46 6.59
CA LEU A 122 0.30 -25.33 6.01
C LEU A 122 1.01 -24.00 6.31
N LEU A 123 1.13 -23.14 5.30
CA LEU A 123 1.65 -21.79 5.44
C LEU A 123 0.54 -20.77 5.71
N THR A 124 0.90 -19.73 6.47
CA THR A 124 0.10 -18.52 6.57
C THR A 124 0.61 -17.51 5.54
N SER A 125 -0.24 -17.02 4.65
CA SER A 125 0.14 -15.99 3.67
C SER A 125 -0.03 -14.59 4.26
N VAL A 126 0.97 -13.71 4.07
CA VAL A 126 0.88 -12.30 4.48
C VAL A 126 -0.35 -11.67 3.85
N LEU A 127 -1.16 -11.00 4.68
CA LEU A 127 -2.43 -10.38 4.29
C LEU A 127 -3.35 -11.31 3.48
N ARG A 128 -3.17 -12.65 3.59
CA ARG A 128 -3.88 -13.68 2.83
C ARG A 128 -3.60 -13.67 1.33
N CYS A 129 -2.48 -13.11 0.90
CA CYS A 129 -2.05 -13.06 -0.49
C CYS A 129 -0.88 -14.02 -0.77
N GLY A 130 0.28 -13.83 -0.13
CA GLY A 130 1.46 -14.65 -0.35
C GLY A 130 2.00 -14.54 -1.78
N THR A 131 2.16 -13.32 -2.27
CA THR A 131 2.48 -13.05 -3.69
C THR A 131 3.97 -12.97 -3.99
N LEU A 132 4.87 -13.11 -3.00
CA LEU A 132 6.30 -13.39 -3.27
C LEU A 132 6.48 -14.88 -3.53
N ALA A 133 5.76 -15.37 -4.54
CA ALA A 133 5.76 -16.76 -5.00
C ALA A 133 5.34 -16.83 -6.47
N ASP A 134 5.71 -17.90 -7.17
CA ASP A 134 5.31 -18.10 -8.58
C ASP A 134 3.77 -18.14 -8.74
N HIS A 135 3.04 -18.59 -7.71
CA HIS A 135 1.59 -18.66 -7.71
C HIS A 135 0.99 -18.20 -6.36
N ALA A 136 -0.16 -17.57 -6.42
CA ALA A 136 -0.97 -17.22 -5.25
C ALA A 136 -2.41 -17.72 -5.41
N ILE A 137 -3.05 -18.09 -4.29
CA ILE A 137 -4.49 -18.37 -4.25
C ILE A 137 -5.18 -17.29 -3.45
N VAL A 138 -6.17 -16.64 -4.08
CA VAL A 138 -6.92 -15.54 -3.47
C VAL A 138 -8.43 -15.73 -3.69
N HIS A 139 -9.24 -15.05 -2.88
CA HIS A 139 -10.69 -14.98 -3.14
C HIS A 139 -10.93 -14.18 -4.43
N GLU A 140 -11.90 -14.57 -5.26
CA GLU A 140 -12.22 -13.92 -6.55
C GLU A 140 -12.35 -12.38 -6.43
N ALA A 141 -12.93 -11.88 -5.34
CA ALA A 141 -13.07 -10.44 -5.10
C ALA A 141 -11.73 -9.70 -4.86
N CYS A 142 -10.64 -10.44 -4.65
CA CYS A 142 -9.29 -9.90 -4.51
C CYS A 142 -8.47 -10.01 -5.81
N ALA A 143 -8.96 -10.74 -6.82
CA ALA A 143 -8.37 -10.78 -8.16
C ALA A 143 -9.05 -9.70 -9.02
N VAL A 144 -8.37 -8.58 -9.22
CA VAL A 144 -8.93 -7.39 -9.88
C VAL A 144 -8.42 -7.29 -11.31
N LYS A 145 -9.32 -7.39 -12.29
CA LYS A 145 -8.96 -7.26 -13.71
C LYS A 145 -8.38 -5.88 -14.02
N ILE A 146 -7.32 -5.87 -14.81
CA ILE A 146 -6.66 -4.66 -15.29
C ILE A 146 -6.41 -4.75 -16.81
N PRO A 147 -6.25 -3.59 -17.50
CA PRO A 147 -5.84 -3.56 -18.89
C PRO A 147 -4.50 -4.28 -19.12
N THR A 148 -4.40 -5.05 -20.19
CA THR A 148 -3.20 -5.80 -20.55
C THR A 148 -2.04 -4.91 -21.01
N GLU A 149 -2.33 -3.68 -21.41
CA GLU A 149 -1.39 -2.66 -21.83
C GLU A 149 -0.54 -2.10 -20.68
N LEU A 150 -1.04 -2.20 -19.45
CA LEU A 150 -0.27 -1.75 -18.28
C LEU A 150 0.86 -2.75 -17.98
N PRO A 151 2.13 -2.34 -17.98
CA PRO A 151 3.25 -3.21 -17.63
C PRO A 151 3.06 -3.84 -16.25
N VAL A 152 3.32 -5.14 -16.12
CA VAL A 152 3.02 -5.89 -14.90
C VAL A 152 3.81 -5.40 -13.69
N GLU A 153 5.05 -4.91 -13.91
CA GLU A 153 5.90 -4.31 -12.87
C GLU A 153 5.33 -3.00 -12.31
N GLN A 154 4.52 -2.31 -13.10
CA GLN A 154 3.79 -1.13 -12.65
C GLN A 154 2.46 -1.52 -12.02
N ALA A 155 1.78 -2.50 -12.60
CA ALA A 155 0.47 -2.98 -12.15
C ALA A 155 0.52 -3.53 -10.72
N CYS A 156 1.57 -4.27 -10.34
CA CYS A 156 1.71 -4.83 -9.01
C CYS A 156 1.70 -3.78 -7.89
N LEU A 157 2.15 -2.55 -8.18
CA LEU A 157 2.13 -1.44 -7.22
C LEU A 157 0.72 -1.01 -6.81
N LEU A 158 -0.28 -1.27 -7.68
CA LEU A 158 -1.69 -0.99 -7.41
C LEU A 158 -2.31 -1.95 -6.38
N ALA A 159 -1.62 -3.03 -6.03
CA ALA A 159 -2.09 -4.00 -5.05
C ALA A 159 -2.09 -3.43 -3.61
N CYS A 160 -1.11 -2.58 -3.27
CA CYS A 160 -0.97 -2.03 -1.91
C CYS A 160 -0.43 -0.59 -1.90
N GLY A 161 0.89 -0.40 -2.11
CA GLY A 161 1.54 0.86 -1.77
C GLY A 161 1.02 2.07 -2.54
N PHE A 162 0.81 1.94 -3.85
CA PHE A 162 0.28 3.05 -4.65
C PHE A 162 -1.19 3.33 -4.32
N SER A 163 -2.04 2.30 -4.26
CA SER A 163 -3.45 2.45 -3.91
C SER A 163 -3.65 2.98 -2.50
N THR A 164 -2.76 2.63 -1.56
CA THR A 164 -2.78 3.17 -0.19
C THR A 164 -2.57 4.68 -0.19
N GLY A 165 -1.53 5.15 -0.88
CA GLY A 165 -1.21 6.58 -0.90
C GLY A 165 -2.20 7.40 -1.72
N ALA A 166 -2.46 7.00 -2.97
CA ALA A 166 -3.43 7.68 -3.83
C ALA A 166 -4.84 7.66 -3.20
N GLY A 167 -5.26 6.51 -2.65
CA GLY A 167 -6.54 6.34 -1.98
C GLY A 167 -6.69 7.18 -0.71
N ALA A 168 -5.60 7.43 0.02
CA ALA A 168 -5.63 8.32 1.18
C ALA A 168 -6.13 9.72 0.78
N ALA A 169 -5.66 10.24 -0.36
CA ALA A 169 -6.06 11.55 -0.86
C ALA A 169 -7.37 11.56 -1.67
N LEU A 170 -7.73 10.43 -2.31
CA LEU A 170 -8.91 10.36 -3.16
C LEU A 170 -10.17 9.90 -2.42
N TRP A 171 -10.02 8.97 -1.46
CA TRP A 171 -11.18 8.27 -0.88
C TRP A 171 -11.24 8.28 0.65
N ALA A 172 -10.11 8.15 1.34
CA ALA A 172 -10.10 8.11 2.81
C ALA A 172 -10.29 9.50 3.42
N THR A 173 -9.53 10.46 2.93
CA THR A 173 -9.63 11.89 3.27
C THR A 173 -9.67 12.67 1.95
N PRO A 174 -10.84 12.74 1.30
CA PRO A 174 -10.94 13.25 -0.06
C PRO A 174 -10.46 14.71 -0.15
N VAL A 175 -9.39 14.92 -0.88
CA VAL A 175 -8.83 16.24 -1.18
C VAL A 175 -9.75 16.94 -2.17
N HIS A 176 -10.19 18.16 -1.86
CA HIS A 176 -11.00 18.94 -2.80
C HIS A 176 -10.13 19.69 -3.83
N GLU A 177 -10.71 20.05 -4.94
CA GLU A 177 -10.07 20.91 -5.94
C GLU A 177 -9.64 22.26 -5.33
N GLY A 178 -8.45 22.71 -5.67
CA GLY A 178 -7.86 23.95 -5.13
C GLY A 178 -7.29 23.85 -3.70
N ALA A 179 -7.30 22.64 -3.10
CA ALA A 179 -6.77 22.44 -1.74
C ALA A 179 -5.26 22.61 -1.65
N THR A 180 -4.82 22.96 -0.43
CA THR A 180 -3.41 22.92 -0.03
C THR A 180 -3.12 21.65 0.77
N VAL A 181 -2.10 20.89 0.37
CA VAL A 181 -1.77 19.58 0.92
C VAL A 181 -0.32 19.53 1.40
N ALA A 182 -0.06 18.94 2.56
CA ALA A 182 1.28 18.56 2.99
C ALA A 182 1.41 17.02 3.04
N VAL A 183 2.54 16.49 2.58
CA VAL A 183 2.85 15.05 2.60
C VAL A 183 4.17 14.84 3.33
N ILE A 184 4.11 14.17 4.48
CA ILE A 184 5.27 13.89 5.35
C ILE A 184 5.75 12.47 5.08
N GLY A 185 6.98 12.36 4.56
CA GLY A 185 7.61 11.13 4.11
C GLY A 185 7.35 10.86 2.62
N CYS A 186 8.40 11.00 1.79
CA CYS A 186 8.37 10.81 0.33
C CYS A 186 8.87 9.42 -0.08
N GLY A 187 8.54 8.38 0.67
CA GLY A 187 8.65 6.99 0.24
C GLY A 187 7.54 6.62 -0.75
N GLY A 188 7.46 5.34 -1.17
CA GLY A 188 6.48 4.91 -2.17
C GLY A 188 5.02 5.29 -1.84
N VAL A 189 4.61 5.20 -0.58
CA VAL A 189 3.24 5.59 -0.16
C VAL A 189 3.06 7.12 -0.21
N GLY A 190 4.02 7.90 0.32
CA GLY A 190 3.90 9.36 0.30
C GLY A 190 3.93 9.95 -1.11
N LEU A 191 4.79 9.43 -1.99
CA LEU A 191 4.80 9.82 -3.40
C LEU A 191 3.47 9.47 -4.11
N ALA A 192 2.82 8.37 -3.72
CA ALA A 192 1.49 8.04 -4.20
C ALA A 192 0.41 8.99 -3.65
N VAL A 193 0.55 9.49 -2.38
CA VAL A 193 -0.30 10.58 -1.86
C VAL A 193 -0.12 11.86 -2.70
N VAL A 194 1.12 12.24 -3.06
CA VAL A 194 1.38 13.40 -3.94
C VAL A 194 0.63 13.26 -5.25
N GLN A 195 0.69 12.10 -5.90
CA GLN A 195 -0.03 11.88 -7.16
C GLN A 195 -1.56 11.82 -6.96
N GLY A 196 -2.04 11.22 -5.87
CA GLY A 196 -3.46 11.22 -5.51
C GLY A 196 -4.00 12.62 -5.29
N ALA A 197 -3.28 13.46 -4.55
CA ALA A 197 -3.63 14.86 -4.32
C ALA A 197 -3.65 15.68 -5.63
N LYS A 198 -2.65 15.48 -6.50
CA LYS A 198 -2.61 16.08 -7.84
C LYS A 198 -3.82 15.63 -8.67
N LEU A 199 -4.14 14.34 -8.67
CA LEU A 199 -5.28 13.79 -9.41
C LEU A 199 -6.62 14.32 -8.88
N ALA A 200 -6.70 14.62 -7.58
CA ALA A 200 -7.85 15.28 -6.93
C ALA A 200 -7.97 16.78 -7.25
N GLY A 201 -6.96 17.39 -7.87
CA GLY A 201 -6.97 18.82 -8.23
C GLY A 201 -6.45 19.76 -7.13
N ALA A 202 -5.61 19.27 -6.22
CA ALA A 202 -4.93 20.13 -5.25
C ALA A 202 -4.15 21.23 -5.96
N GLU A 203 -4.28 22.49 -5.51
CA GLU A 203 -3.56 23.63 -6.07
C GLU A 203 -2.12 23.66 -5.58
N ARG A 204 -1.89 23.31 -4.32
CA ARG A 204 -0.56 23.30 -3.71
C ARG A 204 -0.28 21.99 -2.99
N ILE A 205 0.85 21.38 -3.29
CA ILE A 205 1.29 20.12 -2.68
C ILE A 205 2.71 20.30 -2.17
N VAL A 206 2.86 20.33 -0.85
CA VAL A 206 4.16 20.47 -0.17
C VAL A 206 4.64 19.10 0.26
N ALA A 207 5.72 18.59 -0.35
CA ALA A 207 6.34 17.32 0.03
C ALA A 207 7.46 17.55 1.05
N VAL A 208 7.47 16.77 2.13
CA VAL A 208 8.41 16.90 3.26
C VAL A 208 9.15 15.58 3.44
N ASP A 209 10.48 15.58 3.35
CA ASP A 209 11.34 14.42 3.62
C ASP A 209 12.72 14.90 4.08
N VAL A 210 13.53 13.98 4.63
CA VAL A 210 14.93 14.21 5.03
C VAL A 210 15.93 13.86 3.92
N ALA A 211 15.47 13.25 2.83
CA ALA A 211 16.29 12.76 1.73
C ALA A 211 16.06 13.61 0.48
N PRO A 212 17.05 14.45 0.08
CA PRO A 212 16.91 15.36 -1.07
C PRO A 212 16.52 14.66 -2.37
N GLU A 213 17.05 13.46 -2.62
CA GLU A 213 16.75 12.68 -3.81
C GLU A 213 15.27 12.25 -3.88
N LYS A 214 14.61 12.04 -2.74
CA LYS A 214 13.16 11.74 -2.67
C LYS A 214 12.33 12.99 -2.92
N LEU A 215 12.82 14.15 -2.49
CA LEU A 215 12.18 15.44 -2.75
C LEU A 215 12.22 15.80 -4.24
N ASP A 216 13.31 15.49 -4.94
CA ASP A 216 13.39 15.68 -6.40
C ASP A 216 12.39 14.79 -7.14
N VAL A 217 12.20 13.55 -6.68
CA VAL A 217 11.16 12.68 -7.23
C VAL A 217 9.77 13.22 -6.93
N ALA A 218 9.53 13.73 -5.72
CA ALA A 218 8.24 14.32 -5.37
C ALA A 218 7.87 15.50 -6.28
N ARG A 219 8.85 16.39 -6.60
CA ARG A 219 8.64 17.46 -7.60
C ARG A 219 8.26 16.92 -8.96
N ALA A 220 8.99 15.90 -9.44
CA ALA A 220 8.73 15.30 -10.75
C ALA A 220 7.35 14.63 -10.81
N LEU A 221 6.80 14.15 -9.66
CA LEU A 221 5.49 13.52 -9.55
C LEU A 221 4.36 14.51 -9.27
N GLY A 222 4.66 15.80 -9.02
CA GLY A 222 3.65 16.83 -8.92
C GLY A 222 3.60 17.62 -7.63
N ALA A 223 4.57 17.46 -6.73
CA ALA A 223 4.72 18.40 -5.62
C ALA A 223 5.08 19.79 -6.16
N THR A 224 4.36 20.81 -5.72
CA THR A 224 4.60 22.21 -6.11
C THR A 224 5.78 22.80 -5.33
N ASP A 225 5.92 22.38 -4.08
CA ASP A 225 6.94 22.81 -3.14
C ASP A 225 7.54 21.59 -2.44
N VAL A 226 8.79 21.71 -1.98
CA VAL A 226 9.40 20.68 -1.14
C VAL A 226 10.11 21.32 0.04
N VAL A 227 10.13 20.58 1.15
CA VAL A 227 10.76 20.96 2.41
C VAL A 227 11.73 19.88 2.84
N ASP A 228 13.01 20.23 2.95
CA ASP A 228 14.03 19.36 3.54
C ASP A 228 13.94 19.45 5.07
N ALA A 229 13.51 18.35 5.68
CA ALA A 229 13.34 18.27 7.13
C ALA A 229 14.64 17.92 7.88
N SER A 230 15.78 17.79 7.19
CA SER A 230 17.08 17.56 7.82
C SER A 230 17.71 18.86 8.35
N ASP A 231 17.43 20.01 7.73
CA ASP A 231 18.13 21.26 7.99
C ASP A 231 17.42 22.20 8.97
N ALA A 232 16.06 22.18 9.03
CA ALA A 232 15.29 23.10 9.85
C ALA A 232 13.93 22.51 10.24
N ASP A 233 13.20 23.20 11.12
CA ASP A 233 11.84 22.78 11.53
C ASP A 233 10.89 22.73 10.32
N PRO A 234 10.47 21.54 9.86
CA PRO A 234 9.62 21.42 8.68
C PRO A 234 8.24 22.03 8.89
N ILE A 235 7.75 22.10 10.14
CA ILE A 235 6.46 22.71 10.46
C ILE A 235 6.52 24.21 10.16
N ALA A 236 7.57 24.88 10.65
CA ALA A 236 7.75 26.32 10.42
C ALA A 236 7.84 26.64 8.93
N GLN A 237 8.59 25.84 8.16
CA GLN A 237 8.74 26.02 6.71
C GLN A 237 7.39 25.84 5.97
N VAL A 238 6.63 24.77 6.28
CA VAL A 238 5.31 24.54 5.66
C VAL A 238 4.34 25.68 6.01
N LEU A 239 4.33 26.13 7.27
CA LEU A 239 3.47 27.26 7.69
C LEU A 239 3.87 28.59 7.04
N GLU A 240 5.14 28.84 6.80
CA GLU A 240 5.62 30.00 6.04
C GLU A 240 5.09 29.99 4.61
N LEU A 241 5.17 28.82 3.93
CA LEU A 241 4.69 28.63 2.57
C LEU A 241 3.16 28.72 2.42
N THR A 242 2.40 28.21 3.40
CA THR A 242 0.97 27.92 3.21
C THR A 242 0.04 28.65 4.17
N LYS A 243 0.56 29.13 5.30
CA LYS A 243 -0.23 29.61 6.47
C LYS A 243 -1.09 28.52 7.15
N GLY A 244 -0.81 27.25 6.84
CA GLY A 244 -1.52 26.05 7.25
C GLY A 244 -2.23 25.37 6.09
N VAL A 245 -2.16 24.02 6.05
CA VAL A 245 -2.72 23.23 4.95
C VAL A 245 -4.13 22.73 5.27
N ASP A 246 -4.93 22.49 4.22
CA ASP A 246 -6.25 21.86 4.35
C ASP A 246 -6.12 20.38 4.72
N TYR A 247 -5.11 19.72 4.16
CA TYR A 247 -4.86 18.29 4.39
C TYR A 247 -3.38 18.03 4.64
N ALA A 248 -3.07 17.27 5.68
CA ALA A 248 -1.71 16.82 5.97
C ALA A 248 -1.68 15.29 6.08
N PHE A 249 -0.86 14.62 5.28
CA PHE A 249 -0.76 13.16 5.24
C PHE A 249 0.58 12.71 5.83
N SER A 250 0.56 11.90 6.90
CA SER A 250 1.75 11.25 7.44
C SER A 250 1.91 9.86 6.81
N ALA A 251 2.87 9.73 5.89
CA ALA A 251 3.23 8.45 5.27
C ALA A 251 4.37 7.71 6.00
N ILE A 252 4.78 8.20 7.16
CA ILE A 252 5.73 7.53 8.07
C ILE A 252 5.01 6.96 9.28
N GLY A 253 5.42 5.77 9.72
CA GLY A 253 4.81 5.06 10.85
C GLY A 253 5.25 5.57 12.24
N ALA A 254 5.86 6.76 12.33
CA ALA A 254 6.34 7.34 13.59
C ALA A 254 5.36 8.38 14.14
N ALA A 255 5.24 8.48 15.47
CA ALA A 255 4.41 9.48 16.12
C ALA A 255 4.76 10.92 15.69
N ALA A 256 6.04 11.20 15.48
CA ALA A 256 6.54 12.50 15.03
C ALA A 256 5.91 12.94 13.69
N GLY A 257 5.69 12.00 12.74
CA GLY A 257 5.06 12.33 11.47
C GLY A 257 3.61 12.77 11.60
N LEU A 258 2.84 12.12 12.49
CA LEU A 258 1.46 12.53 12.74
C LEU A 258 1.39 13.84 13.56
N ASP A 259 2.31 14.05 14.52
CA ASP A 259 2.44 15.33 15.23
C ASP A 259 2.72 16.47 14.25
N GLN A 260 3.67 16.29 13.35
CA GLN A 260 3.96 17.27 12.29
C GLN A 260 2.74 17.52 11.41
N ALA A 261 2.04 16.46 10.97
CA ALA A 261 0.82 16.59 10.16
C ALA A 261 -0.26 17.42 10.87
N VAL A 262 -0.53 17.15 12.15
CA VAL A 262 -1.50 17.91 12.96
C VAL A 262 -1.09 19.38 13.05
N ARG A 263 0.19 19.67 13.29
CA ARG A 263 0.68 21.05 13.50
C ARG A 263 0.86 21.85 12.20
N MET A 264 0.91 21.17 11.04
CA MET A 264 0.94 21.81 9.71
C MET A 264 -0.46 22.19 9.23
N CYS A 265 -1.54 21.61 9.80
CA CYS A 265 -2.90 21.93 9.41
C CYS A 265 -3.29 23.37 9.75
N GLY A 266 -4.01 24.00 8.82
CA GLY A 266 -4.71 25.25 9.04
C GLY A 266 -6.03 25.06 9.80
N TYR A 267 -6.80 26.13 9.96
CA TYR A 267 -8.10 26.09 10.62
C TYR A 267 -9.10 25.20 9.87
N GLY A 268 -9.60 24.18 10.54
CA GLY A 268 -10.52 23.19 9.98
C GLY A 268 -9.83 22.09 9.14
N GLY A 269 -8.49 22.06 9.09
CA GLY A 269 -7.72 21.07 8.34
C GLY A 269 -7.80 19.66 8.92
N THR A 270 -7.35 18.68 8.14
CA THR A 270 -7.37 17.26 8.54
C THR A 270 -5.98 16.64 8.41
N ALA A 271 -5.47 16.08 9.50
CA ALA A 271 -4.25 15.28 9.55
C ALA A 271 -4.60 13.79 9.40
N THR A 272 -4.01 13.11 8.43
CA THR A 272 -4.31 11.70 8.12
C THR A 272 -3.09 10.81 8.36
N LEU A 273 -3.25 9.80 9.23
CA LEU A 273 -2.26 8.74 9.42
C LEU A 273 -2.41 7.70 8.30
N VAL A 274 -1.38 7.57 7.48
CA VAL A 274 -1.29 6.61 6.37
C VAL A 274 -0.23 5.53 6.65
N GLY A 275 0.92 5.94 7.21
CA GLY A 275 2.00 5.02 7.60
C GLY A 275 1.59 4.14 8.78
N VAL A 276 2.01 2.87 8.77
CA VAL A 276 1.68 1.90 9.83
C VAL A 276 2.60 2.14 11.05
N PRO A 277 2.07 2.51 12.22
CA PRO A 277 2.86 2.67 13.43
C PRO A 277 3.16 1.32 14.08
N SER A 278 4.28 1.24 14.78
CA SER A 278 4.56 0.09 15.66
C SER A 278 3.60 0.05 16.85
N ALA A 279 3.29 -1.15 17.33
CA ALA A 279 2.46 -1.32 18.52
C ALA A 279 3.07 -0.57 19.73
N GLY A 280 2.24 0.10 20.50
CA GLY A 280 2.68 0.93 21.64
C GLY A 280 3.12 2.36 21.29
N THR A 281 3.16 2.73 20.00
CA THR A 281 3.39 4.13 19.60
C THR A 281 2.25 5.02 20.10
N THR A 282 2.59 6.11 20.80
CA THR A 282 1.62 7.07 21.34
C THR A 282 1.85 8.46 20.75
N LEU A 283 0.75 9.17 20.51
CA LEU A 283 0.76 10.56 20.03
C LEU A 283 0.53 11.51 21.23
N GLY A 284 1.49 12.39 21.50
CA GLY A 284 1.37 13.44 22.51
C GLY A 284 1.09 14.80 21.86
N VAL A 285 -0.17 15.24 21.84
CA VAL A 285 -0.56 16.54 21.30
C VAL A 285 -1.18 17.46 22.35
N ASP A 286 -0.93 18.76 22.24
CA ASP A 286 -1.69 19.78 23.00
C ASP A 286 -3.12 19.85 22.44
N LEU A 287 -4.06 19.24 23.16
CA LEU A 287 -5.46 19.16 22.70
C LEU A 287 -6.08 20.53 22.46
N TYR A 288 -5.76 21.54 23.27
CA TYR A 288 -6.33 22.87 23.09
C TYR A 288 -5.74 23.57 21.86
N ARG A 289 -4.41 23.70 21.81
CA ARG A 289 -3.73 24.49 20.78
C ARG A 289 -3.64 23.80 19.43
N SER A 290 -3.52 22.45 19.42
CA SER A 290 -3.27 21.71 18.17
C SER A 290 -4.54 21.11 17.57
N ILE A 291 -5.61 20.92 18.35
CA ILE A 291 -6.84 20.27 17.90
C ILE A 291 -8.06 21.18 18.06
N PHE A 292 -8.36 21.61 19.30
CA PHE A 292 -9.63 22.30 19.61
C PHE A 292 -9.72 23.71 19.02
N GLU A 293 -8.68 24.53 19.27
CA GLU A 293 -8.67 25.92 18.80
C GLU A 293 -8.64 26.03 17.27
N PRO A 294 -7.74 25.32 16.55
CA PRO A 294 -7.71 25.31 15.09
C PRO A 294 -8.74 24.37 14.45
N LYS A 295 -9.53 23.62 15.22
CA LYS A 295 -10.51 22.63 14.75
C LYS A 295 -9.92 21.55 13.82
N VAL A 296 -8.71 21.11 14.09
CA VAL A 296 -8.05 20.08 13.29
C VAL A 296 -8.68 18.72 13.53
N GLY A 297 -9.04 18.03 12.44
CA GLY A 297 -9.45 16.64 12.46
C GLY A 297 -8.26 15.68 12.37
N ILE A 298 -8.39 14.49 12.97
CA ILE A 298 -7.45 13.39 12.77
C ILE A 298 -8.19 12.23 12.12
N ALA A 299 -7.67 11.77 10.99
CA ALA A 299 -8.16 10.62 10.25
C ALA A 299 -7.11 9.50 10.19
N VAL A 300 -7.57 8.28 9.94
CA VAL A 300 -6.73 7.09 9.74
C VAL A 300 -7.24 6.35 8.53
N THR A 301 -6.34 5.81 7.72
CA THR A 301 -6.72 4.95 6.61
C THR A 301 -6.00 3.61 6.64
N HIS A 302 -6.68 2.57 6.16
CA HIS A 302 -6.09 1.27 5.91
C HIS A 302 -6.13 0.96 4.42
N GLY A 303 -4.97 0.96 3.75
CA GLY A 303 -4.89 0.69 2.31
C GLY A 303 -5.60 1.75 1.46
N GLY A 304 -5.60 3.03 1.90
CA GLY A 304 -6.27 4.12 1.20
C GLY A 304 -7.79 4.02 1.21
N ASP A 305 -8.37 3.19 2.06
CA ASP A 305 -9.80 2.84 2.09
C ASP A 305 -10.35 2.41 0.71
N THR A 306 -9.52 1.71 -0.06
CA THR A 306 -9.84 1.28 -1.42
C THR A 306 -10.95 0.23 -1.45
N ILE A 307 -11.81 0.30 -2.49
CA ILE A 307 -12.67 -0.77 -2.99
C ILE A 307 -11.98 -1.32 -4.24
N PRO A 308 -11.24 -2.43 -4.16
CA PRO A 308 -10.32 -2.84 -5.22
C PRO A 308 -10.97 -2.96 -6.59
N GLN A 309 -12.19 -3.52 -6.66
CA GLN A 309 -12.90 -3.75 -7.92
C GLN A 309 -13.28 -2.46 -8.67
N ASP A 310 -13.40 -1.33 -7.96
CA ASP A 310 -13.72 -0.03 -8.52
C ASP A 310 -12.46 0.82 -8.73
N ASP A 311 -11.61 0.86 -7.70
CA ASP A 311 -10.54 1.85 -7.58
C ASP A 311 -9.25 1.42 -8.31
N VAL A 312 -8.92 0.11 -8.35
CA VAL A 312 -7.73 -0.38 -9.05
C VAL A 312 -7.86 -0.19 -10.57
N PRO A 313 -8.99 -0.53 -11.22
CA PRO A 313 -9.18 -0.21 -12.63
C PRO A 313 -9.13 1.29 -12.93
N PHE A 314 -9.69 2.13 -12.05
CA PHE A 314 -9.59 3.60 -12.17
C PHE A 314 -8.14 4.08 -12.16
N LEU A 315 -7.32 3.60 -11.21
CA LEU A 315 -5.90 3.96 -11.14
C LEU A 315 -5.11 3.39 -12.33
N ALA A 316 -5.40 2.15 -12.76
CA ALA A 316 -4.78 1.56 -13.93
C ALA A 316 -5.06 2.38 -15.21
N GLN A 317 -6.30 2.82 -15.38
CA GLN A 317 -6.69 3.68 -16.49
C GLN A 317 -6.00 5.06 -16.42
N ALA A 318 -5.94 5.66 -15.22
CA ALA A 318 -5.24 6.92 -14.99
C ALA A 318 -3.74 6.82 -15.33
N ALA A 319 -3.11 5.65 -15.08
CA ALA A 319 -1.73 5.41 -15.48
C ALA A 319 -1.56 5.32 -17.00
N LEU A 320 -2.45 4.60 -17.69
CA LEU A 320 -2.42 4.51 -19.16
C LEU A 320 -2.67 5.86 -19.84
N GLU A 321 -3.47 6.73 -19.24
CA GLU A 321 -3.72 8.09 -19.70
C GLU A 321 -2.60 9.08 -19.33
N GLY A 322 -1.56 8.65 -18.62
CA GLY A 322 -0.45 9.50 -18.18
C GLY A 322 -0.82 10.52 -17.09
N ARG A 323 -1.99 10.36 -16.43
CA ARG A 323 -2.39 11.21 -15.30
C ARG A 323 -1.66 10.88 -14.01
N ILE A 324 -1.17 9.63 -13.88
CA ILE A 324 -0.26 9.17 -12.85
C ILE A 324 0.94 8.45 -13.48
N ASP A 325 2.09 8.51 -12.85
CA ASP A 325 3.36 7.93 -13.34
C ASP A 325 3.79 6.78 -12.42
N LEU A 326 3.34 5.56 -12.74
CA LEU A 326 3.75 4.34 -12.02
C LEU A 326 5.17 3.90 -12.38
N ALA A 327 5.64 4.22 -13.59
CA ALA A 327 6.95 3.78 -14.07
C ALA A 327 8.07 4.34 -13.18
N ARG A 328 7.94 5.58 -12.74
CA ARG A 328 8.92 6.25 -11.88
C ARG A 328 9.05 5.63 -10.49
N PHE A 329 8.05 4.85 -10.06
CA PHE A 329 8.13 4.13 -8.78
C PHE A 329 9.02 2.90 -8.86
N VAL A 330 9.09 2.23 -10.00
CA VAL A 330 9.90 1.01 -10.18
C VAL A 330 11.37 1.42 -10.35
N THR A 331 12.13 1.45 -9.26
CA THR A 331 13.54 1.88 -9.27
C THR A 331 14.50 0.72 -9.38
N ARG A 332 14.06 -0.49 -9.07
CA ARG A 332 14.86 -1.71 -9.15
C ARG A 332 13.98 -2.91 -9.52
N THR A 333 14.50 -3.80 -10.35
CA THR A 333 13.87 -5.08 -10.66
C THR A 333 14.85 -6.21 -10.34
N ILE A 334 14.38 -7.26 -9.66
CA ILE A 334 15.17 -8.40 -9.20
C ILE A 334 14.44 -9.72 -9.47
N SER A 335 15.14 -10.84 -9.34
CA SER A 335 14.56 -12.19 -9.35
C SER A 335 14.00 -12.59 -7.98
N LEU A 336 13.21 -13.68 -7.94
CA LEU A 336 12.69 -14.23 -6.69
C LEU A 336 13.83 -14.65 -5.73
N ASP A 337 14.92 -15.18 -6.25
CA ASP A 337 16.05 -15.66 -5.45
C ASP A 337 16.80 -14.51 -4.74
N GLU A 338 16.73 -13.29 -5.27
CA GLU A 338 17.29 -12.08 -4.64
C GLU A 338 16.36 -11.43 -3.61
N ALA A 339 15.08 -11.80 -3.58
CA ALA A 339 14.08 -11.16 -2.72
C ALA A 339 14.38 -11.25 -1.21
N PRO A 340 14.89 -12.38 -0.65
CA PRO A 340 15.25 -12.46 0.76
C PRO A 340 16.28 -11.41 1.19
N ASP A 341 17.31 -11.17 0.38
CA ASP A 341 18.34 -10.15 0.68
C ASP A 341 17.81 -8.74 0.46
N ALA A 342 17.01 -8.53 -0.58
CA ALA A 342 16.43 -7.21 -0.89
C ALA A 342 15.42 -6.73 0.17
N LEU A 343 14.77 -7.64 0.91
CA LEU A 343 13.89 -7.28 2.03
C LEU A 343 14.63 -6.52 3.15
N GLU A 344 15.94 -6.75 3.32
CA GLU A 344 16.77 -6.06 4.32
C GLU A 344 16.98 -4.57 3.99
N THR A 345 16.81 -4.17 2.73
CA THR A 345 17.08 -2.80 2.26
C THR A 345 15.83 -2.05 1.78
N VAL A 346 14.64 -2.63 1.94
CA VAL A 346 13.37 -1.98 1.58
C VAL A 346 13.24 -0.59 2.22
N GLY A 347 12.96 0.42 1.40
CA GLY A 347 12.81 1.81 1.81
C GLY A 347 14.12 2.60 1.91
N ARG A 348 15.29 1.92 1.76
CA ARG A 348 16.62 2.57 1.71
C ARG A 348 17.13 2.70 0.27
N ASP A 349 16.92 1.67 -0.55
CA ASP A 349 17.42 1.58 -1.92
C ASP A 349 16.31 1.95 -2.92
N GLY A 350 16.14 3.25 -3.18
CA GLY A 350 15.17 3.74 -4.15
C GLY A 350 13.73 3.81 -3.59
N ILE A 351 12.73 3.81 -4.50
CA ILE A 351 11.32 3.98 -4.15
C ILE A 351 10.63 2.63 -4.01
N ARG A 352 10.72 1.78 -5.05
CA ARG A 352 10.15 0.43 -5.07
C ARG A 352 11.06 -0.55 -5.79
N THR A 353 11.34 -1.67 -5.13
CA THR A 353 11.93 -2.86 -5.73
C THR A 353 10.81 -3.80 -6.14
N VAL A 354 10.84 -4.29 -7.37
CA VAL A 354 9.88 -5.25 -7.91
C VAL A 354 10.58 -6.56 -8.22
N VAL A 355 10.03 -7.66 -7.71
CA VAL A 355 10.45 -9.02 -8.03
C VAL A 355 9.74 -9.44 -9.32
N LYS A 356 10.48 -9.94 -10.31
CA LYS A 356 9.95 -10.62 -11.51
C LYS A 356 9.97 -12.12 -11.28
N LEU A 357 8.85 -12.78 -11.58
CA LEU A 357 8.64 -14.20 -11.39
C LEU A 357 8.43 -14.90 -12.74
#